data_f0e7a03bbfeefaa241b4c74682558028
#
_entry.id   f0e7a03bbfeefaa241b4c74682558028
#
_cell.length_a   1.000
_cell.length_b   1.000
_cell.length_c   1.000
_cell.angle_alpha   90.00
_cell.angle_beta   90.00
_cell.angle_gamma   90.00
#
_symmetry.space_group_name_H-M   'P 1'
#
loop_
_entity.id
_entity.type
_entity.pdbx_description
1 polymer ?
#
loop_
_entity_poly.entity_id
_entity_poly.type
_entity_poly.pdbx_seq_one_letter_code
_entity_poly.pdbx_strand_id
1 'polypeptide(L)'
;GFFSDTVYAQKKKEKRKPPKAKRTQTMSKKVGAEFIKAQEALGEDLPDRAFDILNNLLRRDDLRPFEQAQIIRLQAYVFAEKENYDKALDYLERVFSLNALQPQDQLDLQFQIAQLYLATDKWNEGHEQLLRWFKNAEEMGFPPGPSAHALLAQIYLYFASETERDSPEEKQYYRKAEPHAEKAVLSAAEPRENWYQVYLSILLFDDRYEEAVPILEAMVYRFPDKKNYYRQLAALYAELKREDDSFHIQQIMFSKDMLEKHDELLRIAQLYLFYEVPYKAALILEKELESGRIKDEEKNWEQLANAWLSAREWKKAIPPLKKAAEMSEDGELFLRLGQTFMQEENWKEAEEYIKYAIKKGDLDNPGRAWLLLGITRNKKGIKYENSALFAFKRSTGYEDMEADARRWVKVIESKQARREADRIAAEAAEAELADDSIYFN
;
A
#
# COMPACT_ATOMS: atom_id res chain seq x y z
N GLY A 1 -12.20 -8.82 -19.15
CA GLY A 1 -12.76 -10.05 -19.66
C GLY A 1 -11.68 -11.01 -20.07
N PHE A 2 -11.46 -12.08 -19.32
CA PHE A 2 -10.96 -13.38 -19.79
C PHE A 2 -10.94 -14.28 -18.56
N PHE A 3 -12.12 -14.82 -18.22
CA PHE A 3 -12.18 -16.04 -17.45
C PHE A 3 -12.08 -17.17 -18.47
N SER A 4 -10.94 -17.83 -18.52
CA SER A 4 -10.81 -19.07 -19.29
C SER A 4 -11.57 -20.17 -18.55
N ASP A 5 -12.61 -20.68 -19.21
CA ASP A 5 -13.36 -21.85 -18.84
C ASP A 5 -12.44 -23.08 -18.74
N THR A 6 -11.91 -23.32 -17.55
CA THR A 6 -11.35 -24.63 -17.25
C THR A 6 -12.51 -25.50 -16.73
N VAL A 7 -13.15 -26.17 -17.65
CA VAL A 7 -14.15 -27.21 -17.37
C VAL A 7 -13.47 -28.37 -16.64
N TYR A 8 -13.53 -28.35 -15.31
CA TYR A 8 -13.30 -29.56 -14.54
C TYR A 8 -14.43 -30.52 -14.83
N ALA A 9 -14.12 -31.57 -15.57
CA ALA A 9 -15.01 -32.71 -15.72
C ALA A 9 -15.25 -33.34 -14.33
N GLN A 10 -16.27 -32.87 -13.65
CA GLN A 10 -16.80 -33.53 -12.46
C GLN A 10 -17.36 -34.87 -12.90
N LYS A 11 -16.67 -35.96 -12.53
CA LYS A 11 -17.33 -37.26 -12.43
C LYS A 11 -18.62 -37.06 -11.64
N LYS A 12 -19.78 -37.26 -12.28
CA LYS A 12 -21.08 -37.29 -11.61
C LYS A 12 -21.03 -38.34 -10.52
N LYS A 13 -20.65 -37.97 -9.28
CA LYS A 13 -21.02 -38.76 -8.10
C LYS A 13 -22.54 -38.68 -8.02
N GLU A 14 -23.22 -39.81 -8.02
CA GLU A 14 -24.65 -39.85 -7.74
C GLU A 14 -24.92 -39.07 -6.48
N LYS A 15 -25.73 -38.00 -6.60
CA LYS A 15 -26.18 -37.21 -5.44
C LYS A 15 -26.98 -38.16 -4.54
N ARG A 16 -26.39 -38.58 -3.44
CA ARG A 16 -27.12 -39.31 -2.40
C ARG A 16 -28.27 -38.43 -1.93
N LYS A 17 -29.48 -38.96 -1.87
CA LYS A 17 -30.64 -38.22 -1.37
C LYS A 17 -30.46 -38.00 0.13
N PRO A 18 -30.75 -36.78 0.64
CA PRO A 18 -30.73 -36.53 2.09
C PRO A 18 -31.64 -37.56 2.81
N PRO A 19 -31.27 -37.95 4.03
CA PRO A 19 -32.07 -38.86 4.83
C PRO A 19 -33.47 -38.28 5.09
N LYS A 20 -34.46 -39.13 5.13
CA LYS A 20 -35.84 -38.71 5.43
C LYS A 20 -35.86 -38.05 6.81
N ALA A 21 -36.47 -36.87 6.91
CA ALA A 21 -36.75 -36.25 8.20
C ALA A 21 -37.49 -37.20 9.13
N LYS A 22 -37.03 -37.30 10.37
CA LYS A 22 -37.78 -37.96 11.43
C LYS A 22 -39.08 -37.18 11.65
N ARG A 23 -40.13 -37.85 12.16
CA ARG A 23 -41.38 -37.15 12.55
C ARG A 23 -41.06 -35.93 13.39
N THR A 24 -41.74 -34.82 13.13
CA THR A 24 -41.58 -33.57 13.94
C THR A 24 -41.65 -33.90 15.41
N GLN A 25 -40.57 -33.72 16.12
CA GLN A 25 -40.43 -34.01 17.53
C GLN A 25 -40.77 -32.73 18.32
N THR A 26 -41.77 -32.79 19.16
CA THR A 26 -42.15 -31.71 20.06
C THR A 26 -42.02 -32.17 21.50
N MET A 27 -41.73 -31.26 22.41
CA MET A 27 -41.77 -31.56 23.84
C MET A 27 -43.22 -31.81 24.31
N SER A 28 -43.41 -32.71 25.26
CA SER A 28 -44.66 -32.87 25.97
C SER A 28 -45.01 -31.57 26.70
N LYS A 29 -46.33 -31.32 26.89
CA LYS A 29 -46.78 -30.06 27.50
C LYS A 29 -46.14 -29.79 28.87
N LYS A 30 -45.97 -30.85 29.68
CA LYS A 30 -45.36 -30.69 31.04
C LYS A 30 -43.87 -30.39 30.98
N VAL A 31 -43.15 -31.12 30.12
CA VAL A 31 -41.69 -30.89 29.96
C VAL A 31 -41.42 -29.53 29.29
N GLY A 32 -42.20 -29.19 28.28
CA GLY A 32 -42.05 -27.91 27.57
C GLY A 32 -42.29 -26.68 28.46
N ALA A 33 -43.29 -26.76 29.36
CA ALA A 33 -43.55 -25.68 30.30
C ALA A 33 -42.37 -25.39 31.26
N GLU A 34 -41.76 -26.44 31.81
CA GLU A 34 -40.61 -26.27 32.69
C GLU A 34 -39.34 -25.91 31.91
N PHE A 35 -39.18 -26.40 30.68
CA PHE A 35 -38.10 -26.04 29.79
C PHE A 35 -38.12 -24.52 29.42
N ILE A 36 -39.30 -23.98 29.16
CA ILE A 36 -39.50 -22.53 28.93
C ILE A 36 -39.08 -21.72 30.16
N LYS A 37 -39.45 -22.14 31.38
CA LYS A 37 -39.00 -21.48 32.60
C LYS A 37 -37.47 -21.45 32.76
N ALA A 38 -36.79 -22.49 32.31
CA ALA A 38 -35.32 -22.49 32.28
C ALA A 38 -34.76 -21.49 31.25
N GLN A 39 -35.38 -21.37 30.08
CA GLN A 39 -35.01 -20.37 29.07
C GLN A 39 -35.29 -18.93 29.58
N GLU A 40 -36.41 -18.69 30.24
CA GLU A 40 -36.71 -17.42 30.87
C GLU A 40 -35.69 -17.04 31.95
N ALA A 41 -35.29 -18.00 32.80
CA ALA A 41 -34.25 -17.78 33.79
C ALA A 41 -32.91 -17.39 33.17
N LEU A 42 -32.54 -17.97 32.01
CA LEU A 42 -31.38 -17.54 31.26
C LEU A 42 -31.51 -16.13 30.68
N GLY A 43 -32.68 -15.77 30.17
CA GLY A 43 -33.00 -14.42 29.71
C GLY A 43 -32.93 -13.36 30.83
N GLU A 44 -33.15 -13.76 32.09
CA GLU A 44 -33.02 -12.95 33.29
C GLU A 44 -31.61 -12.94 33.91
N ASP A 45 -30.62 -13.51 33.23
CA ASP A 45 -29.23 -13.69 33.71
C ASP A 45 -29.15 -14.50 35.03
N LEU A 46 -29.98 -15.54 35.13
CA LEU A 46 -30.04 -16.48 36.25
C LEU A 46 -29.63 -17.90 35.84
N PRO A 47 -28.36 -18.14 35.42
CA PRO A 47 -27.93 -19.41 34.87
C PRO A 47 -27.98 -20.56 35.88
N ASP A 48 -27.74 -20.33 37.15
CA ASP A 48 -27.84 -21.38 38.19
C ASP A 48 -29.27 -21.85 38.38
N ARG A 49 -30.23 -20.95 38.37
CA ARG A 49 -31.69 -21.27 38.43
C ARG A 49 -32.11 -22.09 37.20
N ALA A 50 -31.69 -21.66 36.02
CA ALA A 50 -31.95 -22.42 34.80
C ALA A 50 -31.39 -23.85 34.90
N PHE A 51 -30.15 -24.02 35.37
CA PHE A 51 -29.49 -25.31 35.53
C PHE A 51 -30.25 -26.21 36.53
N ASP A 52 -30.72 -25.67 37.66
CA ASP A 52 -31.48 -26.42 38.65
C ASP A 52 -32.84 -26.91 38.07
N ILE A 53 -33.52 -26.07 37.32
CA ILE A 53 -34.79 -26.47 36.63
C ILE A 53 -34.50 -27.62 35.65
N LEU A 54 -33.44 -27.52 34.87
CA LEU A 54 -33.05 -28.53 33.88
C LEU A 54 -32.62 -29.84 34.56
N ASN A 55 -31.90 -29.80 35.67
CA ASN A 55 -31.54 -30.97 36.46
C ASN A 55 -32.80 -31.70 37.03
N ASN A 56 -33.77 -30.91 37.50
CA ASN A 56 -35.02 -31.50 38.00
C ASN A 56 -35.82 -32.17 36.86
N LEU A 57 -35.79 -31.61 35.64
CA LEU A 57 -36.39 -32.24 34.46
C LEU A 57 -35.70 -33.55 34.12
N LEU A 58 -34.37 -33.65 34.18
CA LEU A 58 -33.61 -34.85 33.86
C LEU A 58 -33.87 -36.04 34.84
N ARG A 59 -34.42 -35.79 36.02
CA ARG A 59 -34.80 -36.80 37.02
C ARG A 59 -36.12 -37.53 36.68
N ARG A 60 -36.85 -37.07 35.66
CA ARG A 60 -38.09 -37.68 35.24
C ARG A 60 -37.85 -38.97 34.48
N ASP A 61 -38.63 -39.99 34.79
CA ASP A 61 -38.55 -41.32 34.15
C ASP A 61 -39.27 -41.38 32.81
N ASP A 62 -40.11 -40.39 32.50
CA ASP A 62 -40.99 -40.36 31.32
C ASP A 62 -40.40 -39.50 30.15
N LEU A 63 -39.14 -39.08 30.24
CA LEU A 63 -38.48 -38.28 29.20
C LEU A 63 -38.22 -39.09 27.93
N ARG A 64 -38.63 -38.53 26.82
CA ARG A 64 -38.26 -39.06 25.50
C ARG A 64 -36.83 -38.69 25.15
N PRO A 65 -36.10 -39.47 24.33
CA PRO A 65 -34.73 -39.20 23.95
C PRO A 65 -34.51 -37.78 23.39
N PHE A 66 -35.49 -37.27 22.60
CA PHE A 66 -35.45 -35.92 22.07
C PHE A 66 -35.54 -34.86 23.20
N GLU A 67 -36.43 -35.05 24.16
CA GLU A 67 -36.55 -34.13 25.29
C GLU A 67 -35.29 -34.14 26.14
N GLN A 68 -34.75 -35.30 26.42
CA GLN A 68 -33.50 -35.45 27.11
C GLN A 68 -32.34 -34.71 26.38
N ALA A 69 -32.24 -34.89 25.05
CA ALA A 69 -31.23 -34.19 24.23
C ALA A 69 -31.35 -32.66 24.33
N GLN A 70 -32.57 -32.13 24.24
CA GLN A 70 -32.79 -30.70 24.30
C GLN A 70 -32.46 -30.07 25.69
N ILE A 71 -32.80 -30.81 26.76
CA ILE A 71 -32.50 -30.41 28.12
C ILE A 71 -31.00 -30.36 28.35
N ILE A 72 -30.27 -31.41 27.95
CA ILE A 72 -28.80 -31.46 28.07
C ILE A 72 -28.13 -30.39 27.21
N ARG A 73 -28.68 -30.15 26.00
CA ARG A 73 -28.19 -29.08 25.11
C ARG A 73 -28.29 -27.70 25.76
N LEU A 74 -29.41 -27.41 26.44
CA LEU A 74 -29.58 -26.16 27.16
C LEU A 74 -28.66 -26.06 28.39
N GLN A 75 -28.37 -27.19 29.07
CA GLN A 75 -27.35 -27.22 30.12
C GLN A 75 -25.95 -26.92 29.59
N ALA A 76 -25.59 -27.44 28.40
CA ALA A 76 -24.34 -27.10 27.75
C ALA A 76 -24.23 -25.58 27.47
N TYR A 77 -25.34 -24.96 27.03
CA TYR A 77 -25.40 -23.52 26.84
C TYR A 77 -25.17 -22.75 28.15
N VAL A 78 -25.74 -23.20 29.28
CA VAL A 78 -25.49 -22.61 30.61
C VAL A 78 -24.01 -22.62 30.96
N PHE A 79 -23.31 -23.72 30.67
CA PHE A 79 -21.87 -23.78 30.90
C PHE A 79 -21.07 -22.86 29.98
N ALA A 80 -21.48 -22.74 28.72
CA ALA A 80 -20.85 -21.81 27.77
C ALA A 80 -21.01 -20.34 28.21
N GLU A 81 -22.20 -19.94 28.70
CA GLU A 81 -22.44 -18.61 29.28
C GLU A 81 -21.55 -18.32 30.50
N LYS A 82 -21.20 -19.35 31.25
CA LYS A 82 -20.24 -19.27 32.37
C LYS A 82 -18.79 -19.40 31.93
N GLU A 83 -18.51 -19.39 30.65
CA GLU A 83 -17.17 -19.60 30.07
C GLU A 83 -16.51 -20.94 30.46
N ASN A 84 -17.32 -21.90 30.92
CA ASN A 84 -16.85 -23.27 31.22
C ASN A 84 -17.01 -24.17 29.99
N TYR A 85 -16.15 -23.94 29.02
CA TYR A 85 -16.23 -24.60 27.71
C TYR A 85 -15.93 -26.09 27.76
N ASP A 86 -15.11 -26.58 28.70
CA ASP A 86 -14.85 -27.99 28.87
C ASP A 86 -16.12 -28.75 29.28
N LYS A 87 -16.88 -28.22 30.24
CA LYS A 87 -18.17 -28.80 30.60
C LYS A 87 -19.19 -28.66 29.49
N ALA A 88 -19.22 -27.52 28.80
CA ALA A 88 -20.09 -27.35 27.65
C ALA A 88 -19.85 -28.42 26.59
N LEU A 89 -18.58 -28.72 26.26
CA LEU A 89 -18.19 -29.80 25.36
C LEU A 89 -18.69 -31.17 25.83
N ASP A 90 -18.44 -31.53 27.07
CA ASP A 90 -18.91 -32.78 27.67
C ASP A 90 -20.42 -32.98 27.49
N TYR A 91 -21.21 -31.94 27.75
CA TYR A 91 -22.65 -31.99 27.61
C TYR A 91 -23.08 -32.05 26.14
N LEU A 92 -22.44 -31.34 25.24
CA LEU A 92 -22.74 -31.43 23.79
C LEU A 92 -22.39 -32.80 23.22
N GLU A 93 -21.31 -33.41 23.65
CA GLU A 93 -20.98 -34.79 23.23
C GLU A 93 -22.00 -35.84 23.74
N ARG A 94 -22.51 -35.63 24.95
CA ARG A 94 -23.64 -36.47 25.45
C ARG A 94 -24.86 -36.29 24.59
N VAL A 95 -25.22 -35.08 24.19
CA VAL A 95 -26.35 -34.83 23.26
C VAL A 95 -26.11 -35.52 21.94
N PHE A 96 -24.92 -35.43 21.38
CA PHE A 96 -24.56 -36.07 20.12
C PHE A 96 -24.68 -37.58 20.19
N SER A 97 -24.22 -38.20 21.29
CA SER A 97 -24.27 -39.63 21.53
C SER A 97 -25.67 -40.18 21.66
N LEU A 98 -26.64 -39.39 22.13
CA LEU A 98 -28.05 -39.78 22.19
C LEU A 98 -28.66 -40.01 20.79
N ASN A 99 -28.10 -39.42 19.76
CA ASN A 99 -28.57 -39.46 18.37
C ASN A 99 -30.10 -39.27 18.23
N ALA A 100 -30.64 -38.36 19.02
CA ALA A 100 -32.07 -38.13 19.17
C ALA A 100 -32.59 -36.91 18.38
N LEU A 101 -31.69 -36.15 17.78
CA LEU A 101 -32.04 -34.96 16.98
C LEU A 101 -32.37 -35.32 15.54
N GLN A 102 -32.96 -34.40 14.80
CA GLN A 102 -33.11 -34.54 13.35
C GLN A 102 -31.72 -34.66 12.68
N PRO A 103 -31.62 -35.34 11.53
CA PRO A 103 -30.35 -35.59 10.87
C PRO A 103 -29.52 -34.29 10.63
N GLN A 104 -30.19 -33.22 10.19
CA GLN A 104 -29.53 -31.94 9.98
C GLN A 104 -29.05 -31.33 11.31
N ASP A 105 -29.89 -31.32 12.35
CA ASP A 105 -29.53 -30.80 13.68
C ASP A 105 -28.39 -31.60 14.32
N GLN A 106 -28.33 -32.88 14.04
CA GLN A 106 -27.25 -33.76 14.51
C GLN A 106 -25.91 -33.40 13.84
N LEU A 107 -25.92 -33.08 12.53
CA LEU A 107 -24.75 -32.55 11.84
C LEU A 107 -24.34 -31.21 12.32
N ASP A 108 -25.29 -30.30 12.52
CA ASP A 108 -25.01 -28.93 13.02
C ASP A 108 -24.38 -28.99 14.41
N LEU A 109 -24.88 -29.88 15.29
CA LEU A 109 -24.29 -30.13 16.59
C LEU A 109 -22.84 -30.64 16.51
N GLN A 110 -22.57 -31.61 15.61
CA GLN A 110 -21.22 -32.13 15.43
C GLN A 110 -20.26 -31.06 14.95
N PHE A 111 -20.70 -30.17 14.05
CA PHE A 111 -19.92 -29.04 13.61
C PHE A 111 -19.62 -28.04 14.72
N GLN A 112 -20.64 -27.74 15.56
CA GLN A 112 -20.47 -26.90 16.76
C GLN A 112 -19.44 -27.48 17.75
N ILE A 113 -19.48 -28.78 17.97
CA ILE A 113 -18.51 -29.50 18.82
C ILE A 113 -17.08 -29.30 18.27
N ALA A 114 -16.89 -29.49 16.95
CA ALA A 114 -15.59 -29.26 16.31
C ALA A 114 -15.10 -27.82 16.50
N GLN A 115 -15.98 -26.84 16.29
CA GLN A 115 -15.64 -25.42 16.50
C GLN A 115 -15.27 -25.11 17.96
N LEU A 116 -15.97 -25.71 18.92
CA LEU A 116 -15.71 -25.49 20.33
C LEU A 116 -14.39 -26.13 20.79
N TYR A 117 -14.01 -27.27 20.25
CA TYR A 117 -12.68 -27.85 20.45
C TYR A 117 -11.59 -26.87 19.99
N LEU A 118 -11.74 -26.31 18.80
CA LEU A 118 -10.78 -25.33 18.28
C LEU A 118 -10.72 -24.03 19.11
N ALA A 119 -11.87 -23.54 19.56
CA ALA A 119 -11.96 -22.38 20.43
C ALA A 119 -11.32 -22.58 21.81
N THR A 120 -11.11 -23.82 22.22
CA THR A 120 -10.46 -24.22 23.47
C THR A 120 -9.04 -24.78 23.28
N ASP A 121 -8.41 -24.45 22.15
CA ASP A 121 -7.05 -24.88 21.76
C ASP A 121 -6.84 -26.41 21.66
N LYS A 122 -7.91 -27.16 21.54
CA LYS A 122 -7.89 -28.62 21.33
C LYS A 122 -7.90 -28.94 19.82
N TRP A 123 -6.83 -28.58 19.15
CA TRP A 123 -6.74 -28.63 17.68
C TRP A 123 -6.83 -30.03 17.10
N ASN A 124 -6.22 -31.02 17.75
CA ASN A 124 -6.27 -32.42 17.28
C ASN A 124 -7.69 -32.98 17.35
N GLU A 125 -8.36 -32.78 18.50
CA GLU A 125 -9.75 -33.20 18.71
C GLU A 125 -10.70 -32.50 17.76
N GLY A 126 -10.51 -31.19 17.59
CA GLY A 126 -11.29 -30.38 16.61
C GLY A 126 -11.11 -30.87 15.18
N HIS A 127 -9.89 -31.20 14.79
CA HIS A 127 -9.57 -31.76 13.48
C HIS A 127 -10.27 -33.12 13.25
N GLU A 128 -10.14 -34.04 14.21
CA GLU A 128 -10.80 -35.34 14.11
C GLU A 128 -12.32 -35.23 14.01
N GLN A 129 -12.93 -34.36 14.83
CA GLN A 129 -14.39 -34.13 14.79
C GLN A 129 -14.82 -33.52 13.47
N LEU A 130 -14.05 -32.58 12.93
CA LEU A 130 -14.36 -31.96 11.65
C LEU A 130 -14.24 -32.94 10.48
N LEU A 131 -13.23 -33.82 10.48
CA LEU A 131 -13.08 -34.84 9.44
C LEU A 131 -14.26 -35.88 9.49
N ARG A 132 -14.67 -36.27 10.70
CA ARG A 132 -15.86 -37.14 10.86
C ARG A 132 -17.11 -36.42 10.37
N TRP A 133 -17.23 -35.12 10.66
CA TRP A 133 -18.35 -34.36 10.17
C TRP A 133 -18.38 -34.26 8.64
N PHE A 134 -17.24 -34.03 7.97
CA PHE A 134 -17.15 -34.01 6.51
C PHE A 134 -17.67 -35.34 5.92
N LYS A 135 -17.22 -36.43 6.49
CA LYS A 135 -17.67 -37.77 6.06
C LYS A 135 -19.18 -37.95 6.23
N ASN A 136 -19.70 -37.64 7.43
CA ASN A 136 -21.12 -37.78 7.75
C ASN A 136 -21.98 -36.86 6.86
N ALA A 137 -21.57 -35.63 6.63
CA ALA A 137 -22.28 -34.67 5.79
C ALA A 137 -22.37 -35.16 4.32
N GLU A 138 -21.25 -35.65 3.77
CA GLU A 138 -21.25 -36.22 2.41
C GLU A 138 -22.13 -37.47 2.29
N GLU A 139 -22.06 -38.39 3.26
CA GLU A 139 -22.88 -39.63 3.29
C GLU A 139 -24.37 -39.31 3.39
N MET A 140 -24.74 -38.26 4.11
CA MET A 140 -26.12 -37.82 4.27
C MET A 140 -26.63 -36.91 3.13
N GLY A 141 -25.77 -36.57 2.15
CA GLY A 141 -26.14 -35.74 1.00
C GLY A 141 -26.18 -34.24 1.30
N PHE A 142 -25.53 -33.78 2.38
CA PHE A 142 -25.33 -32.40 2.73
C PHE A 142 -23.85 -31.99 2.47
N PRO A 143 -23.49 -31.61 1.25
CA PRO A 143 -22.08 -31.34 0.93
C PRO A 143 -21.53 -30.20 1.81
N PRO A 144 -20.29 -30.31 2.35
CA PRO A 144 -19.67 -29.29 3.15
C PRO A 144 -19.62 -27.95 2.42
N GLY A 145 -20.04 -26.90 3.12
CA GLY A 145 -20.05 -25.54 2.59
C GLY A 145 -18.71 -24.80 2.75
N PRO A 146 -18.61 -23.57 2.22
CA PRO A 146 -17.38 -22.77 2.26
C PRO A 146 -16.80 -22.58 3.66
N SER A 147 -17.65 -22.38 4.68
CA SER A 147 -17.21 -22.20 6.07
C SER A 147 -16.48 -23.41 6.64
N ALA A 148 -16.98 -24.62 6.32
CA ALA A 148 -16.34 -25.84 6.78
C ALA A 148 -14.98 -26.07 6.10
N HIS A 149 -14.89 -25.78 4.81
CA HIS A 149 -13.64 -25.82 4.08
C HIS A 149 -12.64 -24.77 4.63
N ALA A 150 -13.08 -23.53 4.90
CA ALA A 150 -12.23 -22.51 5.50
C ALA A 150 -11.67 -22.95 6.87
N LEU A 151 -12.53 -23.58 7.68
CA LEU A 151 -12.11 -24.06 9.00
C LEU A 151 -11.05 -25.16 8.90
N LEU A 152 -11.24 -26.12 7.99
CA LEU A 152 -10.26 -27.20 7.79
C LEU A 152 -8.93 -26.67 7.23
N ALA A 153 -8.97 -25.69 6.33
CA ALA A 153 -7.76 -25.03 5.86
C ALA A 153 -6.99 -24.34 7.00
N GLN A 154 -7.69 -23.63 7.90
CA GLN A 154 -7.08 -23.01 9.08
C GLN A 154 -6.42 -24.02 10.01
N ILE A 155 -7.07 -25.18 10.22
CA ILE A 155 -6.49 -26.25 11.03
C ILE A 155 -5.17 -26.75 10.44
N TYR A 156 -5.13 -26.99 9.14
CA TYR A 156 -3.89 -27.42 8.47
C TYR A 156 -2.79 -26.35 8.54
N LEU A 157 -3.14 -25.08 8.41
CA LEU A 157 -2.15 -24.01 8.58
C LEU A 157 -1.66 -23.90 10.03
N TYR A 158 -2.53 -24.14 11.01
CA TYR A 158 -2.10 -24.24 12.40
C TYR A 158 -1.09 -25.37 12.58
N PHE A 159 -1.39 -26.57 12.07
CA PHE A 159 -0.44 -27.70 12.14
C PHE A 159 0.86 -27.40 11.40
N ALA A 160 0.82 -26.71 10.26
CA ALA A 160 2.02 -26.27 9.58
C ALA A 160 2.88 -25.37 10.46
N SER A 161 2.27 -24.45 11.19
CA SER A 161 2.98 -23.51 12.09
C SER A 161 3.65 -24.18 13.28
N GLU A 162 3.21 -25.38 13.66
CA GLU A 162 3.78 -26.18 14.75
C GLU A 162 4.93 -27.11 14.28
N THR A 163 5.19 -27.15 12.96
CA THR A 163 6.30 -27.94 12.39
C THR A 163 7.56 -27.08 12.22
N GLU A 164 8.68 -27.74 11.97
CA GLU A 164 9.92 -27.07 11.62
C GLU A 164 9.78 -26.33 10.27
N ARG A 165 10.22 -25.09 10.24
CA ARG A 165 10.15 -24.25 9.04
C ARG A 165 10.88 -24.88 7.87
N ASP A 166 10.31 -24.78 6.67
CA ASP A 166 10.80 -25.35 5.42
C ASP A 166 10.86 -26.89 5.39
N SER A 167 10.30 -27.56 6.41
CA SER A 167 10.26 -29.01 6.50
C SER A 167 9.32 -29.63 5.46
N PRO A 168 9.53 -30.92 5.08
CA PRO A 168 8.59 -31.64 4.23
C PRO A 168 7.19 -31.75 4.86
N GLU A 169 7.12 -31.78 6.20
CA GLU A 169 5.88 -31.87 6.95
C GLU A 169 5.08 -30.57 6.86
N GLU A 170 5.72 -29.42 7.05
CA GLU A 170 5.11 -28.11 6.82
C GLU A 170 4.50 -28.02 5.42
N LYS A 171 5.28 -28.34 4.39
CA LYS A 171 4.84 -28.34 2.99
C LYS A 171 3.64 -29.28 2.76
N GLN A 172 3.60 -30.42 3.45
CA GLN A 172 2.47 -31.33 3.35
C GLN A 172 1.19 -30.73 3.92
N TYR A 173 1.26 -30.01 5.04
CA TYR A 173 0.10 -29.32 5.60
C TYR A 173 -0.41 -28.19 4.69
N TYR A 174 0.47 -27.41 4.07
CA TYR A 174 0.07 -26.42 3.07
C TYR A 174 -0.65 -27.06 1.88
N ARG A 175 -0.16 -28.17 1.36
CA ARG A 175 -0.84 -28.93 0.28
C ARG A 175 -2.20 -29.46 0.69
N LYS A 176 -2.37 -29.87 1.95
CA LYS A 176 -3.68 -30.30 2.48
C LYS A 176 -4.63 -29.11 2.65
N ALA A 177 -4.13 -27.95 3.05
CA ALA A 177 -4.92 -26.74 3.26
C ALA A 177 -5.45 -26.16 1.94
N GLU A 178 -4.63 -26.17 0.88
CA GLU A 178 -4.91 -25.47 -0.38
C GLU A 178 -6.28 -25.77 -0.99
N PRO A 179 -6.70 -27.02 -1.25
CA PRO A 179 -7.98 -27.31 -1.89
C PRO A 179 -9.18 -26.86 -1.06
N HIS A 180 -9.02 -26.79 0.25
CA HIS A 180 -10.05 -26.29 1.16
C HIS A 180 -10.09 -24.76 1.18
N ALA A 181 -8.95 -24.10 1.22
CA ALA A 181 -8.86 -22.62 1.14
C ALA A 181 -9.41 -22.11 -0.20
N GLU A 182 -9.03 -22.74 -1.29
CA GLU A 182 -9.56 -22.42 -2.63
C GLU A 182 -11.09 -22.57 -2.68
N LYS A 183 -11.63 -23.68 -2.21
CA LYS A 183 -13.09 -23.90 -2.16
C LYS A 183 -13.80 -22.86 -1.30
N ALA A 184 -13.24 -22.50 -0.15
CA ALA A 184 -13.82 -21.50 0.72
C ALA A 184 -13.97 -20.14 0.01
N VAL A 185 -12.96 -19.73 -0.74
CA VAL A 185 -12.96 -18.42 -1.44
C VAL A 185 -13.78 -18.48 -2.72
N LEU A 186 -13.61 -19.51 -3.56
CA LEU A 186 -14.22 -19.54 -4.89
C LEU A 186 -15.70 -19.99 -4.91
N SER A 187 -16.16 -20.72 -3.90
CA SER A 187 -17.55 -21.19 -3.85
C SER A 187 -18.49 -20.33 -3.02
N ALA A 188 -17.98 -19.38 -2.25
CA ALA A 188 -18.80 -18.44 -1.48
C ALA A 188 -19.21 -17.24 -2.33
N ALA A 189 -20.46 -16.79 -2.19
CA ALA A 189 -20.92 -15.53 -2.79
C ALA A 189 -20.19 -14.33 -2.20
N GLU A 190 -19.97 -14.33 -0.89
CA GLU A 190 -19.25 -13.31 -0.14
C GLU A 190 -18.24 -13.96 0.80
N PRO A 191 -17.03 -14.27 0.31
CA PRO A 191 -15.99 -14.82 1.17
C PRO A 191 -15.59 -13.87 2.27
N ARG A 192 -15.33 -14.38 3.47
CA ARG A 192 -14.84 -13.59 4.59
C ARG A 192 -13.38 -13.18 4.37
N GLU A 193 -12.98 -12.06 4.97
CA GLU A 193 -11.62 -11.53 4.86
C GLU A 193 -10.54 -12.56 5.24
N ASN A 194 -10.72 -13.26 6.36
CA ASN A 194 -9.78 -14.28 6.83
C ASN A 194 -9.64 -15.48 5.88
N TRP A 195 -10.66 -15.81 5.08
CA TRP A 195 -10.58 -16.91 4.09
C TRP A 195 -9.65 -16.53 2.94
N TYR A 196 -9.75 -15.28 2.47
CA TYR A 196 -8.80 -14.74 1.49
C TYR A 196 -7.36 -14.72 2.04
N GLN A 197 -7.19 -14.30 3.31
CA GLN A 197 -5.87 -14.27 3.95
C GLN A 197 -5.24 -15.66 4.04
N VAL A 198 -6.03 -16.67 4.39
CA VAL A 198 -5.59 -18.08 4.42
C VAL A 198 -5.16 -18.55 3.03
N TYR A 199 -5.97 -18.34 2.02
CA TYR A 199 -5.64 -18.78 0.66
C TYR A 199 -4.44 -18.03 0.09
N LEU A 200 -4.38 -16.71 0.32
CA LEU A 200 -3.24 -15.89 -0.06
C LEU A 200 -1.94 -16.38 0.59
N SER A 201 -1.96 -16.70 1.89
CA SER A 201 -0.77 -17.18 2.60
C SER A 201 -0.23 -18.50 2.03
N ILE A 202 -1.13 -19.38 1.56
CA ILE A 202 -0.76 -20.65 0.92
C ILE A 202 -0.07 -20.36 -0.43
N LEU A 203 -0.62 -19.49 -1.25
CA LEU A 203 -0.06 -19.14 -2.55
C LEU A 203 1.32 -18.46 -2.40
N LEU A 204 1.45 -17.55 -1.43
CA LEU A 204 2.71 -16.86 -1.16
C LEU A 204 3.78 -17.79 -0.56
N PHE A 205 3.39 -18.82 0.18
CA PHE A 205 4.31 -19.83 0.71
C PHE A 205 5.02 -20.61 -0.42
N ASP A 206 4.32 -20.87 -1.52
CA ASP A 206 4.84 -21.57 -2.69
C ASP A 206 5.36 -20.61 -3.79
N ASP A 207 5.56 -19.32 -3.48
CA ASP A 207 5.98 -18.27 -4.43
C ASP A 207 5.09 -18.17 -5.69
N ARG A 208 3.82 -18.56 -5.59
CA ARG A 208 2.84 -18.54 -6.68
C ARG A 208 2.23 -17.14 -6.86
N TYR A 209 3.07 -16.18 -7.15
CA TYR A 209 2.73 -14.76 -7.18
C TYR A 209 1.68 -14.41 -8.25
N GLU A 210 1.77 -15.02 -9.44
CA GLU A 210 0.78 -14.81 -10.51
C GLU A 210 -0.65 -15.21 -10.07
N GLU A 211 -0.78 -16.27 -9.29
CA GLU A 211 -2.07 -16.75 -8.78
C GLU A 211 -2.52 -15.93 -7.55
N ALA A 212 -1.59 -15.36 -6.80
CA ALA A 212 -1.88 -14.49 -5.66
C ALA A 212 -2.43 -13.12 -6.08
N VAL A 213 -2.05 -12.60 -7.25
CA VAL A 213 -2.51 -11.29 -7.76
C VAL A 213 -4.04 -11.18 -7.79
N PRO A 214 -4.82 -12.07 -8.45
CA PRO A 214 -6.27 -11.94 -8.49
C PRO A 214 -6.93 -12.05 -7.12
N ILE A 215 -6.32 -12.75 -6.18
CA ILE A 215 -6.80 -12.85 -4.80
C ILE A 215 -6.64 -11.49 -4.09
N LEU A 216 -5.46 -10.87 -4.20
CA LEU A 216 -5.22 -9.53 -3.64
C LEU A 216 -6.05 -8.45 -4.34
N GLU A 217 -6.26 -8.53 -5.65
CA GLU A 217 -7.16 -7.62 -6.38
C GLU A 217 -8.60 -7.71 -5.82
N ALA A 218 -9.10 -8.93 -5.59
CA ALA A 218 -10.40 -9.14 -4.96
C ALA A 218 -10.45 -8.57 -3.52
N MET A 219 -9.36 -8.71 -2.75
CA MET A 219 -9.27 -8.18 -1.39
C MET A 219 -9.27 -6.64 -1.39
N VAL A 220 -8.53 -6.01 -2.28
CA VAL A 220 -8.52 -4.54 -2.44
C VAL A 220 -9.91 -4.02 -2.83
N TYR A 221 -10.60 -4.72 -3.72
CA TYR A 221 -11.96 -4.35 -4.14
C TYR A 221 -12.98 -4.49 -3.01
N ARG A 222 -12.92 -5.59 -2.24
CA ARG A 222 -13.87 -5.87 -1.15
C ARG A 222 -13.59 -5.11 0.13
N PHE A 223 -12.32 -4.80 0.39
CA PHE A 223 -11.84 -4.13 1.61
C PHE A 223 -11.05 -2.87 1.26
N PRO A 224 -11.68 -1.88 0.61
CA PRO A 224 -11.01 -0.74 0.00
C PRO A 224 -10.30 0.21 0.98
N ASP A 225 -10.54 0.07 2.28
CA ASP A 225 -9.91 0.89 3.32
C ASP A 225 -8.69 0.21 3.97
N LYS A 226 -8.38 -1.01 3.55
CA LYS A 226 -7.27 -1.81 4.11
C LYS A 226 -5.96 -1.53 3.36
N LYS A 227 -5.23 -0.50 3.76
CA LYS A 227 -3.93 -0.08 3.20
C LYS A 227 -2.96 -1.24 2.97
N ASN A 228 -2.95 -2.24 3.88
CA ASN A 228 -2.01 -3.35 3.79
C ASN A 228 -2.17 -4.21 2.52
N TYR A 229 -3.40 -4.39 2.03
CA TYR A 229 -3.65 -5.15 0.80
C TYR A 229 -3.15 -4.43 -0.44
N TYR A 230 -3.29 -3.12 -0.50
CA TYR A 230 -2.69 -2.30 -1.56
C TYR A 230 -1.16 -2.42 -1.57
N ARG A 231 -0.53 -2.36 -0.39
CA ARG A 231 0.92 -2.52 -0.27
C ARG A 231 1.39 -3.89 -0.76
N GLN A 232 0.70 -4.96 -0.35
CA GLN A 232 1.01 -6.30 -0.79
C GLN A 232 0.84 -6.45 -2.31
N LEU A 233 -0.24 -5.91 -2.87
CA LEU A 233 -0.50 -5.97 -4.31
C LEU A 233 0.56 -5.20 -5.10
N ALA A 234 0.92 -3.99 -4.66
CA ALA A 234 1.99 -3.21 -5.31
C ALA A 234 3.35 -3.93 -5.25
N ALA A 235 3.67 -4.56 -4.12
CA ALA A 235 4.89 -5.35 -3.97
C ALA A 235 4.88 -6.59 -4.88
N LEU A 236 3.74 -7.27 -4.98
CA LEU A 236 3.58 -8.44 -5.83
C LEU A 236 3.77 -8.10 -7.32
N TYR A 237 3.18 -6.99 -7.76
CA TYR A 237 3.38 -6.49 -9.12
C TYR A 237 4.86 -6.17 -9.41
N ALA A 238 5.55 -5.55 -8.45
CA ALA A 238 6.97 -5.26 -8.60
C ALA A 238 7.82 -6.56 -8.69
N GLU A 239 7.51 -7.56 -7.88
CA GLU A 239 8.16 -8.89 -7.93
C GLU A 239 7.98 -9.56 -9.29
N LEU A 240 6.80 -9.45 -9.86
CA LEU A 240 6.45 -9.95 -11.20
C LEU A 240 6.98 -9.07 -12.34
N LYS A 241 7.79 -8.03 -12.07
CA LYS A 241 8.29 -7.05 -13.04
C LYS A 241 7.17 -6.27 -13.77
N ARG A 242 6.01 -6.16 -13.15
CA ARG A 242 4.87 -5.38 -13.60
C ARG A 242 4.90 -3.99 -12.95
N GLU A 243 5.93 -3.21 -13.31
CA GLU A 243 6.24 -1.93 -12.67
C GLU A 243 5.10 -0.90 -12.85
N ASP A 244 4.47 -0.86 -14.03
CA ASP A 244 3.36 0.06 -14.32
C ASP A 244 2.14 -0.23 -13.44
N ASP A 245 1.82 -1.51 -13.23
CA ASP A 245 0.73 -1.93 -12.35
C ASP A 245 1.04 -1.58 -10.87
N SER A 246 2.28 -1.81 -10.45
CA SER A 246 2.76 -1.42 -9.12
C SER A 246 2.61 0.09 -8.90
N PHE A 247 3.04 0.90 -9.87
CA PHE A 247 2.89 2.36 -9.82
C PHE A 247 1.41 2.78 -9.76
N HIS A 248 0.56 2.13 -10.54
CA HIS A 248 -0.89 2.40 -10.54
C HIS A 248 -1.52 2.21 -9.16
N ILE A 249 -1.16 1.12 -8.48
CA ILE A 249 -1.62 0.87 -7.10
C ILE A 249 -1.12 1.96 -6.14
N GLN A 250 0.13 2.39 -6.27
CA GLN A 250 0.68 3.46 -5.45
C GLN A 250 -0.02 4.81 -5.71
N GLN A 251 -0.40 5.11 -6.96
CA GLN A 251 -1.22 6.28 -7.30
C GLN A 251 -2.60 6.23 -6.62
N ILE A 252 -3.23 5.06 -6.61
CA ILE A 252 -4.51 4.87 -5.91
C ILE A 252 -4.33 5.09 -4.41
N MET A 253 -3.28 4.53 -3.81
CA MET A 253 -2.96 4.73 -2.39
C MET A 253 -2.76 6.21 -2.06
N PHE A 254 -2.05 6.94 -2.90
CA PHE A 254 -1.85 8.37 -2.73
C PHE A 254 -3.18 9.15 -2.82
N SER A 255 -4.01 8.85 -3.82
CA SER A 255 -5.32 9.50 -4.02
C SER A 255 -6.29 9.27 -2.86
N LYS A 256 -6.16 8.16 -2.14
CA LYS A 256 -6.93 7.79 -0.96
C LYS A 256 -6.32 8.30 0.36
N ASP A 257 -5.26 9.10 0.29
CA ASP A 257 -4.49 9.58 1.45
C ASP A 257 -3.95 8.43 2.35
N MET A 258 -3.62 7.30 1.73
CA MET A 258 -3.05 6.14 2.43
C MET A 258 -1.53 6.23 2.60
N LEU A 259 -0.86 7.14 1.90
CA LEU A 259 0.58 7.38 2.03
C LEU A 259 0.80 8.54 3.01
N GLU A 260 1.39 8.23 4.17
CA GLU A 260 1.54 9.21 5.27
C GLU A 260 3.00 9.43 5.65
N LYS A 261 3.84 8.41 5.44
CA LYS A 261 5.23 8.45 5.88
C LYS A 261 6.11 9.20 4.88
N HIS A 262 7.13 9.87 5.39
CA HIS A 262 8.15 10.56 4.60
C HIS A 262 8.63 9.74 3.40
N ASP A 263 9.06 8.49 3.63
CA ASP A 263 9.63 7.64 2.57
C ASP A 263 8.58 7.22 1.52
N GLU A 264 7.32 7.04 1.93
CA GLU A 264 6.22 6.70 1.02
C GLU A 264 5.90 7.87 0.08
N LEU A 265 5.81 9.08 0.64
CA LEU A 265 5.50 10.31 -0.11
C LEU A 265 6.66 10.71 -1.03
N LEU A 266 7.89 10.55 -0.55
CA LEU A 266 9.06 10.80 -1.38
C LEU A 266 9.14 9.81 -2.55
N ARG A 267 8.87 8.54 -2.30
CA ARG A 267 8.87 7.49 -3.33
C ARG A 267 7.84 7.75 -4.42
N ILE A 268 6.61 8.12 -4.08
CA ILE A 268 5.59 8.40 -5.11
C ILE A 268 5.98 9.61 -5.97
N ALA A 269 6.57 10.64 -5.39
CA ALA A 269 7.10 11.78 -6.14
C ALA A 269 8.23 11.36 -7.09
N GLN A 270 9.15 10.54 -6.62
CA GLN A 270 10.25 9.99 -7.44
C GLN A 270 9.73 9.11 -8.58
N LEU A 271 8.68 8.32 -8.36
CA LEU A 271 8.04 7.53 -9.42
C LEU A 271 7.41 8.44 -10.47
N TYR A 272 6.75 9.51 -10.10
CA TYR A 272 6.27 10.49 -11.08
C TYR A 272 7.40 11.13 -11.91
N LEU A 273 8.56 11.39 -11.30
CA LEU A 273 9.75 11.85 -12.04
C LEU A 273 10.27 10.80 -13.00
N PHE A 274 10.34 9.55 -12.55
CA PHE A 274 10.77 8.42 -13.38
C PHE A 274 9.85 8.21 -14.59
N TYR A 275 8.54 8.36 -14.41
CA TYR A 275 7.55 8.29 -15.49
C TYR A 275 7.37 9.61 -16.27
N GLU A 276 8.32 10.52 -16.15
CA GLU A 276 8.35 11.80 -16.90
C GLU A 276 7.12 12.70 -16.68
N VAL A 277 6.59 12.70 -15.46
CA VAL A 277 5.50 13.58 -15.03
C VAL A 277 5.96 14.53 -13.94
N PRO A 278 6.96 15.40 -14.22
CA PRO A 278 7.64 16.21 -13.20
C PRO A 278 6.71 17.22 -12.51
N TYR A 279 5.70 17.72 -13.20
CA TYR A 279 4.75 18.66 -12.62
C TYR A 279 3.97 18.07 -11.43
N LYS A 280 3.49 16.83 -11.58
CA LYS A 280 2.81 16.13 -10.48
C LYS A 280 3.76 15.80 -9.33
N ALA A 281 4.98 15.39 -9.65
CA ALA A 281 6.02 15.18 -8.64
C ALA A 281 6.27 16.45 -7.81
N ALA A 282 6.39 17.59 -8.48
CA ALA A 282 6.60 18.86 -7.83
C ALA A 282 5.43 19.28 -6.92
N LEU A 283 4.19 19.11 -7.38
CA LEU A 283 3.01 19.40 -6.55
C LEU A 283 2.97 18.55 -5.27
N ILE A 284 3.33 17.27 -5.37
CA ILE A 284 3.39 16.39 -4.20
C ILE A 284 4.49 16.84 -3.25
N LEU A 285 5.71 17.05 -3.76
CA LEU A 285 6.85 17.49 -2.94
C LEU A 285 6.57 18.82 -2.26
N GLU A 286 6.02 19.78 -2.97
CA GLU A 286 5.70 21.11 -2.41
C GLU A 286 4.70 21.00 -1.25
N LYS A 287 3.55 20.37 -1.50
CA LYS A 287 2.51 20.14 -0.48
C LYS A 287 3.06 19.43 0.76
N GLU A 288 3.83 18.37 0.54
CA GLU A 288 4.27 17.51 1.63
C GLU A 288 5.48 18.07 2.41
N LEU A 289 6.31 18.88 1.77
CA LEU A 289 7.34 19.70 2.46
C LEU A 289 6.71 20.81 3.31
N GLU A 290 5.71 21.51 2.76
CA GLU A 290 4.99 22.56 3.50
C GLU A 290 4.21 22.01 4.70
N SER A 291 3.63 20.83 4.57
CA SER A 291 2.92 20.14 5.66
C SER A 291 3.84 19.53 6.72
N GLY A 292 5.13 19.40 6.43
CA GLY A 292 6.12 18.76 7.29
C GLY A 292 6.08 17.21 7.26
N ARG A 293 5.26 16.59 6.40
CA ARG A 293 5.26 15.14 6.21
C ARG A 293 6.51 14.65 5.48
N ILE A 294 7.06 15.44 4.55
CA ILE A 294 8.42 15.26 4.05
C ILE A 294 9.35 16.13 4.89
N LYS A 295 10.50 15.58 5.28
CA LYS A 295 11.47 16.26 6.15
C LYS A 295 12.04 17.52 5.51
N ASP A 296 12.20 18.57 6.30
CA ASP A 296 12.82 19.84 5.94
C ASP A 296 14.35 19.67 5.89
N GLU A 297 14.85 19.09 4.81
CA GLU A 297 16.25 18.80 4.54
C GLU A 297 16.65 19.35 3.16
N GLU A 298 17.92 19.77 3.01
CA GLU A 298 18.49 20.32 1.77
C GLU A 298 18.10 19.50 0.54
N LYS A 299 18.37 18.19 0.56
CA LYS A 299 18.12 17.28 -0.57
C LYS A 299 16.64 17.23 -1.00
N ASN A 300 15.70 17.39 -0.07
CA ASN A 300 14.27 17.32 -0.37
C ASN A 300 13.80 18.62 -1.04
N TRP A 301 14.32 19.78 -0.61
CA TRP A 301 14.10 21.06 -1.29
C TRP A 301 14.75 21.08 -2.67
N GLU A 302 15.94 20.49 -2.80
CA GLU A 302 16.60 20.33 -4.10
C GLU A 302 15.78 19.45 -5.05
N GLN A 303 15.21 18.34 -4.56
CA GLN A 303 14.33 17.49 -5.38
C GLN A 303 13.09 18.24 -5.86
N LEU A 304 12.46 19.04 -4.99
CA LEU A 304 11.34 19.91 -5.39
C LEU A 304 11.76 20.90 -6.47
N ALA A 305 12.87 21.57 -6.28
CA ALA A 305 13.41 22.51 -7.26
C ALA A 305 13.69 21.81 -8.61
N ASN A 306 14.33 20.65 -8.58
CA ASN A 306 14.61 19.85 -9.78
C ASN A 306 13.33 19.42 -10.49
N ALA A 307 12.28 19.04 -9.74
CA ALA A 307 10.97 18.69 -10.30
C ALA A 307 10.34 19.88 -11.04
N TRP A 308 10.36 21.09 -10.44
CA TRP A 308 9.89 22.30 -11.10
C TRP A 308 10.73 22.69 -12.32
N LEU A 309 12.06 22.56 -12.24
CA LEU A 309 12.96 22.81 -13.37
C LEU A 309 12.69 21.83 -14.53
N SER A 310 12.49 20.56 -14.24
CA SER A 310 12.12 19.53 -15.23
C SER A 310 10.76 19.82 -15.87
N ALA A 311 9.83 20.40 -15.12
CA ALA A 311 8.53 20.86 -15.60
C ALA A 311 8.61 22.19 -16.35
N ARG A 312 9.81 22.81 -16.49
CA ARG A 312 10.05 24.14 -17.06
C ARG A 312 9.32 25.28 -16.34
N GLU A 313 9.03 25.07 -15.06
CA GLU A 313 8.39 26.06 -14.18
C GLU A 313 9.45 26.84 -13.39
N TRP A 314 10.24 27.64 -14.09
CA TRP A 314 11.42 28.36 -13.54
C TRP A 314 11.09 29.19 -12.32
N LYS A 315 9.99 29.93 -12.34
CA LYS A 315 9.54 30.78 -11.23
C LYS A 315 9.21 29.97 -9.97
N LYS A 316 8.59 28.81 -10.16
CA LYS A 316 8.24 27.91 -9.05
C LYS A 316 9.46 27.20 -8.48
N ALA A 317 10.51 27.02 -9.28
CA ALA A 317 11.75 26.41 -8.84
C ALA A 317 12.59 27.32 -7.93
N ILE A 318 12.45 28.64 -8.03
CA ILE A 318 13.27 29.61 -7.32
C ILE A 318 13.15 29.49 -5.79
N PRO A 319 11.96 29.49 -5.16
CA PRO A 319 11.84 29.40 -3.71
C PRO A 319 12.46 28.13 -3.10
N PRO A 320 12.16 26.92 -3.60
CA PRO A 320 12.77 25.71 -3.05
C PRO A 320 14.26 25.61 -3.31
N LEU A 321 14.74 26.09 -4.48
CA LEU A 321 16.16 26.11 -4.79
C LEU A 321 16.93 27.07 -3.87
N LYS A 322 16.33 28.22 -3.54
CA LYS A 322 16.89 29.14 -2.57
C LYS A 322 17.00 28.53 -1.19
N LYS A 323 15.94 27.84 -0.73
CA LYS A 323 15.98 27.10 0.55
C LYS A 323 17.08 26.06 0.59
N ALA A 324 17.19 25.25 -0.46
CA ALA A 324 18.23 24.23 -0.57
C ALA A 324 19.64 24.87 -0.58
N ALA A 325 19.84 25.97 -1.32
CA ALA A 325 21.11 26.69 -1.40
C ALA A 325 21.54 27.28 -0.04
N GLU A 326 20.60 27.80 0.74
CA GLU A 326 20.85 28.32 2.07
C GLU A 326 21.27 27.24 3.08
N MET A 327 20.82 25.99 2.88
CA MET A 327 21.19 24.82 3.69
C MET A 327 22.48 24.15 3.23
N SER A 328 22.91 24.37 1.98
CA SER A 328 24.09 23.72 1.39
C SER A 328 25.41 24.28 1.93
N GLU A 329 26.41 23.42 2.02
CA GLU A 329 27.77 23.79 2.42
C GLU A 329 28.60 24.40 1.28
N ASP A 330 28.30 23.98 0.02
CA ASP A 330 28.99 24.46 -1.19
C ASP A 330 28.20 25.52 -1.96
N GLY A 331 28.79 26.01 -3.04
CA GLY A 331 28.19 27.06 -3.88
C GLY A 331 27.34 26.55 -5.05
N GLU A 332 27.26 25.25 -5.30
CA GLU A 332 26.61 24.69 -6.50
C GLU A 332 25.13 25.05 -6.62
N LEU A 333 24.38 24.96 -5.51
CA LEU A 333 22.95 25.31 -5.52
C LEU A 333 22.71 26.81 -5.73
N PHE A 334 23.60 27.66 -5.25
CA PHE A 334 23.56 29.10 -5.57
C PHE A 334 23.86 29.36 -7.04
N LEU A 335 24.79 28.61 -7.64
CA LEU A 335 25.06 28.69 -9.08
C LEU A 335 23.82 28.28 -9.90
N ARG A 336 23.18 27.20 -9.53
CA ARG A 336 21.94 26.73 -10.14
C ARG A 336 20.81 27.75 -9.98
N LEU A 337 20.71 28.39 -8.82
CA LEU A 337 19.75 29.45 -8.57
C LEU A 337 20.01 30.65 -9.51
N GLY A 338 21.26 31.06 -9.65
CA GLY A 338 21.66 32.09 -10.61
C GLY A 338 21.29 31.75 -12.05
N GLN A 339 21.54 30.51 -12.47
CA GLN A 339 21.12 30.01 -13.80
C GLN A 339 19.61 30.03 -13.99
N THR A 340 18.84 29.70 -12.94
CA THR A 340 17.37 29.75 -12.99
C THR A 340 16.87 31.19 -13.18
N PHE A 341 17.48 32.18 -12.52
CA PHE A 341 17.19 33.58 -12.75
C PHE A 341 17.59 34.06 -14.17
N MET A 342 18.66 33.49 -14.74
CA MET A 342 19.02 33.73 -16.15
C MET A 342 17.93 33.28 -17.10
N GLN A 343 17.27 32.11 -16.84
CA GLN A 343 16.15 31.64 -17.65
C GLN A 343 14.92 32.54 -17.56
N GLU A 344 14.72 33.19 -16.46
CA GLU A 344 13.68 34.21 -16.24
C GLU A 344 14.10 35.62 -16.73
N GLU A 345 15.26 35.73 -17.37
CA GLU A 345 15.86 36.98 -17.82
C GLU A 345 16.03 38.03 -16.69
N ASN A 346 16.05 37.58 -15.46
CA ASN A 346 16.28 38.44 -14.29
C ASN A 346 17.79 38.55 -14.01
N TRP A 347 18.45 39.33 -14.83
CA TRP A 347 19.90 39.44 -14.87
C TRP A 347 20.52 40.02 -13.60
N LYS A 348 19.77 40.81 -12.84
CA LYS A 348 20.25 41.43 -11.59
C LYS A 348 20.43 40.35 -10.52
N GLU A 349 19.37 39.60 -10.25
CA GLU A 349 19.40 38.52 -9.27
C GLU A 349 20.31 37.39 -9.73
N ALA A 350 20.34 37.07 -11.04
CA ALA A 350 21.25 36.08 -11.59
C ALA A 350 22.72 36.45 -11.27
N GLU A 351 23.12 37.69 -11.49
CA GLU A 351 24.48 38.17 -11.14
C GLU A 351 24.77 38.02 -9.65
N GLU A 352 23.83 38.40 -8.80
CA GLU A 352 23.98 38.33 -7.34
C GLU A 352 24.23 36.90 -6.87
N TYR A 353 23.39 35.95 -7.29
CA TYR A 353 23.52 34.56 -6.86
C TYR A 353 24.71 33.82 -7.48
N ILE A 354 25.12 34.13 -8.72
CA ILE A 354 26.36 33.64 -9.29
C ILE A 354 27.57 34.12 -8.52
N LYS A 355 27.57 35.39 -8.08
CA LYS A 355 28.63 35.95 -7.22
C LYS A 355 28.66 35.27 -5.85
N TYR A 356 27.49 34.97 -5.26
CA TYR A 356 27.43 34.21 -4.02
C TYR A 356 28.01 32.80 -4.21
N ALA A 357 27.71 32.12 -5.32
CA ALA A 357 28.22 30.80 -5.63
C ALA A 357 29.75 30.83 -5.71
N ILE A 358 30.34 31.79 -6.45
CA ILE A 358 31.79 31.95 -6.59
C ILE A 358 32.46 32.26 -5.24
N LYS A 359 31.83 33.11 -4.42
CA LYS A 359 32.34 33.48 -3.09
C LYS A 359 32.30 32.29 -2.13
N LYS A 360 31.23 31.48 -2.16
CA LYS A 360 31.08 30.31 -1.30
C LYS A 360 32.09 29.23 -1.67
N GLY A 361 32.34 29.06 -2.95
CA GLY A 361 33.34 28.11 -3.46
C GLY A 361 32.86 26.68 -3.53
N ASP A 362 33.81 25.75 -3.55
CA ASP A 362 33.58 24.32 -3.70
C ASP A 362 32.65 23.96 -4.87
N LEU A 363 32.89 24.68 -6.00
CA LEU A 363 32.16 24.47 -7.24
C LEU A 363 32.81 23.35 -8.06
N ASP A 364 31.97 22.49 -8.66
CA ASP A 364 32.42 21.44 -9.56
C ASP A 364 33.17 22.00 -10.79
N ASN A 365 32.68 23.14 -11.28
CA ASN A 365 33.28 23.87 -12.40
C ASN A 365 33.33 25.38 -12.13
N PRO A 366 34.36 25.87 -11.44
CA PRO A 366 34.52 27.31 -11.16
C PRO A 366 34.62 28.17 -12.43
N GLY A 367 35.25 27.63 -13.48
CA GLY A 367 35.37 28.31 -14.78
C GLY A 367 34.02 28.58 -15.41
N ARG A 368 33.08 27.64 -15.31
CA ARG A 368 31.71 27.83 -15.77
C ARG A 368 30.98 28.91 -14.99
N ALA A 369 31.18 28.99 -13.69
CA ALA A 369 30.57 30.06 -12.89
C ALA A 369 31.03 31.46 -13.33
N TRP A 370 32.32 31.63 -13.61
CA TRP A 370 32.86 32.88 -14.17
C TRP A 370 32.33 33.16 -15.58
N LEU A 371 32.21 32.15 -16.44
CA LEU A 371 31.60 32.29 -17.77
C LEU A 371 30.14 32.80 -17.68
N LEU A 372 29.33 32.16 -16.82
CA LEU A 372 27.93 32.54 -16.61
C LEU A 372 27.83 33.99 -16.02
N LEU A 373 28.74 34.39 -15.14
CA LEU A 373 28.80 35.75 -14.62
C LEU A 373 29.09 36.75 -15.76
N GLY A 374 30.00 36.42 -16.66
CA GLY A 374 30.30 37.23 -17.84
C GLY A 374 29.08 37.37 -18.76
N ILE A 375 28.41 36.28 -19.06
CA ILE A 375 27.19 36.27 -19.90
C ILE A 375 26.11 37.13 -19.24
N THR A 376 25.84 36.94 -17.96
CA THR A 376 24.83 37.69 -17.20
C THR A 376 25.10 39.21 -17.25
N ARG A 377 26.36 39.64 -17.02
CA ARG A 377 26.75 41.03 -17.09
C ARG A 377 26.60 41.59 -18.51
N ASN A 378 27.01 40.85 -19.53
CA ASN A 378 26.87 41.26 -20.92
C ASN A 378 25.38 41.48 -21.30
N LYS A 379 24.48 40.63 -20.80
CA LYS A 379 23.03 40.79 -20.99
C LYS A 379 22.43 42.02 -20.32
N LYS A 380 23.07 42.55 -19.26
CA LYS A 380 22.66 43.79 -18.58
C LYS A 380 22.90 45.04 -19.42
N GLY A 381 23.69 44.96 -20.48
CA GLY A 381 23.93 46.04 -21.43
C GLY A 381 25.35 46.62 -21.42
N ILE A 382 25.56 47.61 -22.29
CA ILE A 382 26.89 48.18 -22.62
C ILE A 382 27.62 48.68 -21.35
N LYS A 383 26.93 49.26 -20.41
CA LYS A 383 27.48 49.76 -19.16
C LYS A 383 28.25 48.70 -18.37
N TYR A 384 27.91 47.43 -18.53
CA TYR A 384 28.46 46.28 -17.80
C TYR A 384 29.53 45.51 -18.60
N GLU A 385 29.86 45.91 -19.85
CA GLU A 385 30.78 45.15 -20.71
C GLU A 385 32.17 44.98 -20.12
N ASN A 386 32.72 46.00 -19.46
CA ASN A 386 34.06 45.88 -18.83
C ASN A 386 34.03 44.89 -17.67
N SER A 387 32.94 44.83 -16.90
CA SER A 387 32.78 43.86 -15.83
C SER A 387 32.47 42.45 -16.35
N ALA A 388 31.81 42.34 -17.50
CA ALA A 388 31.62 41.09 -18.22
C ALA A 388 32.96 40.56 -18.76
N LEU A 389 33.75 41.43 -19.39
CA LEU A 389 35.08 41.10 -19.91
C LEU A 389 36.03 40.58 -18.80
N PHE A 390 36.00 41.23 -17.63
CA PHE A 390 36.74 40.74 -16.45
C PHE A 390 36.32 39.28 -16.09
N ALA A 391 35.02 38.98 -16.03
CA ALA A 391 34.54 37.68 -15.68
C ALA A 391 34.94 36.62 -16.74
N PHE A 392 34.83 36.95 -18.05
CA PHE A 392 35.29 36.07 -19.11
C PHE A 392 36.80 35.81 -19.06
N LYS A 393 37.62 36.83 -18.80
CA LYS A 393 39.08 36.69 -18.62
C LYS A 393 39.42 35.80 -17.41
N ARG A 394 38.64 35.89 -16.33
CA ARG A 394 38.78 34.95 -15.20
C ARG A 394 38.46 33.52 -15.62
N SER A 395 37.44 33.30 -16.43
CA SER A 395 37.05 31.98 -16.94
C SER A 395 38.10 31.35 -17.87
N THR A 396 38.90 32.14 -18.63
CA THR A 396 39.98 31.65 -19.46
C THR A 396 41.10 30.93 -18.68
N GLY A 397 41.19 31.17 -17.36
CA GLY A 397 42.12 30.50 -16.47
C GLY A 397 41.77 29.03 -16.17
N TYR A 398 40.68 28.55 -16.63
CA TYR A 398 40.18 27.18 -16.44
C TYR A 398 40.16 26.45 -17.78
N GLU A 399 40.89 25.35 -17.89
CA GLU A 399 41.16 24.64 -19.14
C GLU A 399 39.87 24.23 -19.87
N ASP A 400 38.86 23.74 -19.13
CA ASP A 400 37.56 23.28 -19.66
C ASP A 400 36.67 24.40 -20.19
N MET A 401 36.91 25.66 -19.78
CA MET A 401 36.16 26.86 -20.22
C MET A 401 36.97 27.80 -21.09
N GLU A 402 38.27 27.59 -21.26
CA GLU A 402 39.18 28.50 -21.93
C GLU A 402 38.73 28.89 -23.34
N ALA A 403 38.36 27.89 -24.16
CA ALA A 403 37.95 28.13 -25.56
C ALA A 403 36.66 28.96 -25.65
N ASP A 404 35.67 28.65 -24.83
CA ASP A 404 34.41 29.38 -24.81
C ASP A 404 34.60 30.83 -24.28
N ALA A 405 35.33 30.97 -23.21
CA ALA A 405 35.61 32.24 -22.61
C ALA A 405 36.41 33.17 -23.55
N ARG A 406 37.44 32.64 -24.25
CA ARG A 406 38.18 33.35 -25.27
C ARG A 406 37.31 33.85 -26.43
N ARG A 407 36.34 33.06 -26.88
CA ARG A 407 35.38 33.49 -27.89
C ARG A 407 34.57 34.70 -27.42
N TRP A 408 34.10 34.71 -26.18
CA TRP A 408 33.37 35.82 -25.59
C TRP A 408 34.25 37.07 -25.43
N VAL A 409 35.50 36.89 -24.97
CA VAL A 409 36.49 38.02 -24.86
C VAL A 409 36.68 38.69 -26.23
N LYS A 410 36.92 37.88 -27.29
CA LYS A 410 37.08 38.40 -28.65
C LYS A 410 35.86 39.17 -29.16
N VAL A 411 34.65 38.63 -28.90
CA VAL A 411 33.39 39.27 -29.32
C VAL A 411 33.23 40.62 -28.66
N ILE A 412 33.48 40.74 -27.34
CA ILE A 412 33.30 41.99 -26.63
C ILE A 412 34.38 43.02 -27.02
N GLU A 413 35.64 42.60 -27.07
CA GLU A 413 36.74 43.49 -27.46
C GLU A 413 36.54 44.01 -28.89
N SER A 414 36.10 43.19 -29.85
CA SER A 414 35.77 43.60 -31.21
C SER A 414 34.62 44.60 -31.26
N LYS A 415 33.56 44.43 -30.45
CA LYS A 415 32.46 45.39 -30.35
C LYS A 415 32.90 46.74 -29.77
N GLN A 416 33.75 46.71 -28.76
CA GLN A 416 34.32 47.91 -28.13
C GLN A 416 35.18 48.66 -29.14
N ALA A 417 36.08 47.94 -29.86
CA ALA A 417 36.94 48.55 -30.87
C ALA A 417 36.13 49.20 -32.02
N ARG A 418 35.05 48.54 -32.46
CA ARG A 418 34.19 49.08 -33.49
C ARG A 418 33.48 50.34 -33.01
N ARG A 419 32.90 50.37 -31.82
CA ARG A 419 32.25 51.60 -31.28
C ARG A 419 33.23 52.75 -31.11
N GLU A 420 34.47 52.46 -30.70
CA GLU A 420 35.50 53.48 -30.58
C GLU A 420 35.89 54.06 -31.95
N ALA A 421 36.03 53.18 -32.97
CA ALA A 421 36.28 53.63 -34.36
C ALA A 421 35.11 54.49 -34.92
N ASP A 422 33.87 54.07 -34.65
CA ASP A 422 32.68 54.86 -35.08
C ASP A 422 32.61 56.19 -34.35
N ARG A 423 32.98 56.27 -33.06
CA ARG A 423 33.08 57.52 -32.29
C ARG A 423 34.12 58.46 -32.86
N ILE A 424 35.33 57.96 -33.13
CA ILE A 424 36.41 58.73 -33.72
C ILE A 424 36.01 59.27 -35.11
N ALA A 425 35.38 58.45 -35.92
CA ALA A 425 34.86 58.86 -37.23
C ALA A 425 33.80 59.97 -37.13
N ALA A 426 32.86 59.83 -36.17
CA ALA A 426 31.85 60.87 -35.93
C ALA A 426 32.43 62.16 -35.45
N GLU A 427 33.40 62.14 -34.52
CA GLU A 427 34.12 63.35 -34.04
C GLU A 427 34.90 64.01 -35.18
N ALA A 428 35.57 63.26 -36.07
CA ALA A 428 36.25 63.76 -37.22
C ALA A 428 35.28 64.47 -38.19
N ALA A 429 34.15 63.90 -38.49
CA ALA A 429 33.11 64.47 -39.37
C ALA A 429 32.52 65.78 -38.76
N GLU A 430 32.28 65.76 -37.44
CA GLU A 430 31.85 67.00 -36.77
C GLU A 430 32.88 68.13 -36.83
N ALA A 431 34.18 67.80 -36.68
CA ALA A 431 35.26 68.72 -36.79
C ALA A 431 35.40 69.31 -38.21
N GLU A 432 35.24 68.47 -39.25
CA GLU A 432 35.21 68.93 -40.65
C GLU A 432 34.05 69.84 -40.91
N LEU A 433 32.82 69.51 -40.45
CA LEU A 433 31.67 70.39 -40.56
C LEU A 433 31.82 71.74 -39.81
N ALA A 434 32.49 71.73 -38.68
CA ALA A 434 32.78 72.97 -37.90
C ALA A 434 33.83 73.87 -38.62
N ASP A 435 34.79 73.24 -39.27
CA ASP A 435 35.83 74.03 -40.04
C ASP A 435 35.23 74.65 -41.30
N ASP A 436 34.36 73.87 -42.05
CA ASP A 436 33.64 74.38 -43.20
C ASP A 436 32.69 75.58 -42.84
N SER A 437 32.11 75.58 -41.64
CA SER A 437 31.24 76.66 -41.18
C SER A 437 31.99 77.96 -40.89
N ILE A 438 33.32 77.94 -40.67
CA ILE A 438 34.17 79.08 -40.45
C ILE A 438 34.48 79.81 -41.78
N TYR A 439 34.41 79.09 -42.93
CA TYR A 439 34.66 79.63 -44.23
C TYR A 439 33.43 80.30 -44.91
N PHE A 440 32.23 80.08 -44.36
CA PHE A 440 30.94 80.61 -44.90
C PHE A 440 30.37 81.81 -44.08
N ASN A 441 31.05 82.35 -43.10
CA ASN A 441 30.70 83.62 -42.41
C ASN A 441 31.70 84.68 -42.78
#